data_c9abcdd1c8eb3a54cf9bbdf8debce8c4
#
_entry.id   c9abcdd1c8eb3a54cf9bbdf8debce8c4
#
_cell.length_a   1.000
_cell.length_b   1.000
_cell.length_c   1.000
_cell.angle_alpha   90.00
_cell.angle_beta   90.00
_cell.angle_gamma   90.00
#
_symmetry.space_group_name_H-M   'P 1'
#
loop_
_entity.id
_entity.type
_entity.pdbx_description
1 polymer ?
#
loop_
_entity_poly.entity_id
_entity_poly.type
_entity_poly.pdbx_seq_one_letter_code
_entity_poly.pdbx_strand_id
1 'polypeptide(L)'
;MALLGKWIWHLETEKGGFWKEILDSKYGGWRILQDQRSNAKDSNLKGVGGGGWRNGIEPLRCCEWRVGNGKDILFWKDVWVGNEDLKSKFPRLYSLCGNKEGNLESCGEWVNDSWEWKLVWRIGLFDWENSQEAQLLQEVHEKAPVLSIEDSWVWKVGKDSGFSVKSAYAKLRGPYEGDSLFVSLWKSYVLPSAQFTAWRVLFNSVATKVNLERRGVSVDSNLCSFCRMEVESTNHLFFECRIVGLVWKQCFTWLEIMSVDHVDLISHFLQ
;
A
#
# COMPACT_ATOMS: atom_id res chain seq x y z
N MET A 1 -4.67 1.02 5.81
CA MET A 1 -4.03 0.68 4.53
C MET A 1 -3.89 -0.82 4.34
N ALA A 2 -3.02 -1.53 5.09
CA ALA A 2 -2.84 -2.98 4.95
C ALA A 2 -4.13 -3.80 5.17
N LEU A 3 -5.03 -3.36 6.03
CA LEU A 3 -6.34 -3.97 6.24
C LEU A 3 -7.26 -3.80 5.02
N LEU A 4 -7.21 -2.67 4.32
CA LEU A 4 -7.97 -2.48 3.07
C LEU A 4 -7.43 -3.40 1.96
N GLY A 5 -6.10 -3.61 1.90
CA GLY A 5 -5.48 -4.59 1.01
C GLY A 5 -6.01 -6.01 1.25
N LYS A 6 -6.27 -6.40 2.51
CA LYS A 6 -6.87 -7.69 2.85
C LYS A 6 -8.27 -7.84 2.23
N TRP A 7 -9.12 -6.81 2.30
CA TRP A 7 -10.46 -6.86 1.71
C TRP A 7 -10.41 -7.03 0.20
N ILE A 8 -9.52 -6.31 -0.48
CA ILE A 8 -9.38 -6.43 -1.93
C ILE A 8 -8.81 -7.80 -2.30
N TRP A 9 -7.85 -8.33 -1.53
CA TRP A 9 -7.35 -9.69 -1.71
C TRP A 9 -8.47 -10.73 -1.61
N HIS A 10 -9.34 -10.64 -0.59
CA HIS A 10 -10.49 -11.52 -0.47
C HIS A 10 -11.49 -11.38 -1.62
N LEU A 11 -11.70 -10.15 -2.12
CA LEU A 11 -12.56 -9.90 -3.28
C LEU A 11 -12.10 -10.64 -4.54
N GLU A 12 -10.79 -10.77 -4.73
CA GLU A 12 -10.23 -11.48 -5.89
C GLU A 12 -10.10 -12.98 -5.68
N THR A 13 -9.75 -13.41 -4.47
CA THR A 13 -9.43 -14.82 -4.22
C THR A 13 -10.63 -15.66 -3.78
N GLU A 14 -11.65 -15.07 -3.16
CA GLU A 14 -12.84 -15.79 -2.72
C GLU A 14 -13.89 -15.87 -3.85
N LYS A 15 -14.19 -17.08 -4.32
CA LYS A 15 -15.15 -17.36 -5.39
C LYS A 15 -16.61 -17.39 -4.93
N GLY A 16 -16.98 -16.75 -3.85
CA GLY A 16 -18.35 -16.67 -3.38
C GLY A 16 -18.42 -16.04 -1.99
N GLY A 17 -19.53 -15.34 -1.76
CA GLY A 17 -19.81 -14.75 -0.46
C GLY A 17 -20.91 -13.71 -0.62
N PHE A 18 -21.91 -13.75 0.26
CA PHE A 18 -23.04 -12.83 0.26
C PHE A 18 -22.63 -11.35 0.19
N TRP A 19 -21.54 -10.99 0.82
CA TRP A 19 -21.00 -9.62 0.78
C TRP A 19 -20.44 -9.22 -0.60
N LYS A 20 -19.88 -10.17 -1.35
CA LYS A 20 -19.42 -9.95 -2.73
C LYS A 20 -20.58 -9.70 -3.65
N GLU A 21 -21.64 -10.51 -3.55
CA GLU A 21 -22.89 -10.33 -4.32
C GLU A 21 -23.52 -8.96 -4.05
N ILE A 22 -23.52 -8.49 -2.80
CA ILE A 22 -24.01 -7.15 -2.45
C ILE A 22 -23.16 -6.06 -3.11
N LEU A 23 -21.82 -6.18 -3.08
CA LEU A 23 -20.95 -5.20 -3.70
C LEU A 23 -21.10 -5.19 -5.23
N ASP A 24 -21.20 -6.36 -5.83
CA ASP A 24 -21.39 -6.49 -7.28
C ASP A 24 -22.75 -5.92 -7.71
N SER A 25 -23.82 -6.20 -6.97
CA SER A 25 -25.14 -5.66 -7.27
C SER A 25 -25.24 -4.14 -7.08
N LYS A 26 -24.55 -3.58 -6.09
CA LYS A 26 -24.62 -2.14 -5.75
C LYS A 26 -23.66 -1.28 -6.58
N TYR A 27 -22.50 -1.80 -6.96
CA TYR A 27 -21.42 -1.04 -7.58
C TYR A 27 -20.98 -1.59 -8.93
N GLY A 28 -21.62 -2.67 -9.44
CA GLY A 28 -21.27 -3.29 -10.70
C GLY A 28 -19.93 -4.04 -10.70
N GLY A 29 -19.48 -4.44 -9.51
CA GLY A 29 -18.19 -5.06 -9.30
C GLY A 29 -17.08 -4.07 -8.93
N TRP A 30 -16.13 -4.52 -8.12
CA TRP A 30 -15.04 -3.67 -7.64
C TRP A 30 -14.07 -3.27 -8.78
N ARG A 31 -13.95 -4.07 -9.85
CA ARG A 31 -13.14 -3.75 -11.04
C ARG A 31 -13.63 -2.50 -11.76
N ILE A 32 -14.92 -2.25 -11.80
CA ILE A 32 -15.49 -1.02 -12.35
C ILE A 32 -15.09 0.20 -11.50
N LEU A 33 -15.04 0.03 -10.18
CA LEU A 33 -14.55 1.07 -9.28
C LEU A 33 -13.06 1.40 -9.49
N GLN A 34 -12.28 0.44 -9.95
CA GLN A 34 -10.87 0.63 -10.29
C GLN A 34 -10.72 1.38 -11.64
N ASP A 35 -11.50 1.01 -12.65
CA ASP A 35 -11.49 1.64 -13.99
C ASP A 35 -11.99 3.10 -13.95
N GLN A 36 -13.07 3.39 -13.21
CA GLN A 36 -13.58 4.76 -13.05
C GLN A 36 -12.57 5.70 -12.40
N ARG A 37 -11.62 5.19 -11.62
CA ARG A 37 -10.58 5.96 -10.95
C ARG A 37 -9.33 6.19 -11.79
N SER A 38 -9.01 5.31 -12.71
CA SER A 38 -7.94 5.54 -13.69
C SER A 38 -8.30 6.68 -14.65
N ASN A 39 -9.60 6.85 -14.95
CA ASN A 39 -10.12 7.94 -15.78
C ASN A 39 -10.38 9.25 -15.02
N ALA A 40 -10.43 9.23 -13.67
CA ALA A 40 -10.66 10.41 -12.82
C ALA A 40 -9.38 11.23 -12.55
N LYS A 41 -8.31 11.04 -13.29
CA LYS A 41 -7.09 11.88 -13.18
C LYS A 41 -7.32 13.35 -13.56
N ASP A 42 -8.43 13.68 -14.22
CA ASP A 42 -8.71 15.02 -14.78
C ASP A 42 -9.90 15.78 -14.17
N SER A 43 -10.61 15.25 -13.17
CA SER A 43 -11.72 16.01 -12.56
C SER A 43 -11.45 16.36 -11.11
N ASN A 44 -11.49 17.67 -10.82
CA ASN A 44 -11.42 18.33 -9.50
C ASN A 44 -12.47 17.83 -8.49
N LEU A 45 -12.38 16.60 -8.01
CA LEU A 45 -13.10 16.14 -6.83
C LEU A 45 -12.26 16.39 -5.57
N LYS A 46 -12.12 17.67 -5.22
CA LYS A 46 -11.84 18.11 -3.85
C LYS A 46 -13.15 17.96 -3.07
N GLY A 47 -13.31 16.86 -2.39
CA GLY A 47 -14.45 16.68 -1.51
C GLY A 47 -14.49 15.27 -0.92
N VAL A 48 -14.24 15.20 0.38
CA VAL A 48 -14.55 14.11 1.32
C VAL A 48 -13.89 12.76 1.01
N GLY A 49 -12.77 12.47 1.66
CA GLY A 49 -12.26 11.10 1.88
C GLY A 49 -11.33 10.49 0.82
N GLY A 50 -10.81 11.27 -0.13
CA GLY A 50 -10.07 10.78 -1.29
C GLY A 50 -8.65 10.22 -1.05
N GLY A 51 -8.05 10.42 0.12
CA GLY A 51 -6.66 10.00 0.40
C GLY A 51 -6.50 8.53 0.79
N GLY A 52 -7.50 7.95 1.45
CA GLY A 52 -7.41 6.63 2.04
C GLY A 52 -7.38 5.46 1.05
N TRP A 53 -8.05 5.60 -0.09
CA TRP A 53 -8.17 4.53 -1.08
C TRP A 53 -6.99 4.44 -2.05
N ARG A 54 -6.37 5.56 -2.43
CA ARG A 54 -5.16 5.56 -3.29
C ARG A 54 -4.03 4.77 -2.67
N ASN A 55 -3.84 4.93 -1.37
CA ASN A 55 -2.79 4.25 -0.62
C ASN A 55 -3.15 2.78 -0.26
N GLY A 56 -4.44 2.39 -0.34
CA GLY A 56 -4.90 1.01 -0.08
C GLY A 56 -4.65 0.06 -1.26
N ILE A 57 -4.49 0.59 -2.48
CA ILE A 57 -4.23 -0.18 -3.71
C ILE A 57 -2.73 -0.42 -3.91
N GLU A 58 -1.86 0.41 -3.31
CA GLU A 58 -0.41 0.32 -3.47
C GLU A 58 0.17 -1.05 -3.07
N PRO A 59 -0.31 -1.73 -2.00
CA PRO A 59 0.11 -3.10 -1.71
C PRO A 59 -0.20 -4.09 -2.83
N LEU A 60 -1.30 -3.88 -3.56
CA LEU A 60 -1.75 -4.81 -4.61
C LEU A 60 -0.89 -4.77 -5.87
N ARG A 61 -0.07 -3.74 -6.05
CA ARG A 61 0.99 -3.74 -7.08
C ARG A 61 2.05 -4.82 -6.84
N CYS A 62 2.05 -5.42 -5.66
CA CYS A 62 2.89 -6.57 -5.33
C CYS A 62 2.20 -7.91 -5.59
N CYS A 63 0.98 -7.92 -6.13
CA CYS A 63 0.29 -9.10 -6.60
C CYS A 63 0.53 -9.29 -8.09
N GLU A 64 0.57 -10.54 -8.52
CA GLU A 64 0.54 -10.90 -9.92
C GLU A 64 -0.43 -12.05 -10.15
N TRP A 65 -0.96 -12.13 -11.36
CA TRP A 65 -1.72 -13.27 -11.80
C TRP A 65 -0.80 -14.45 -12.12
N ARG A 66 -1.10 -15.60 -11.55
CA ARG A 66 -0.59 -16.88 -12.03
C ARG A 66 -1.62 -17.44 -12.99
N VAL A 67 -1.25 -17.52 -14.25
CA VAL A 67 -2.11 -18.03 -15.33
C VAL A 67 -2.39 -19.51 -15.07
N GLY A 68 -3.66 -19.84 -15.02
CA GLY A 68 -4.20 -21.20 -15.00
C GLY A 68 -5.04 -21.41 -16.26
N ASN A 69 -6.36 -21.59 -16.14
CA ASN A 69 -7.27 -21.84 -17.27
C ASN A 69 -7.61 -20.55 -18.09
N GLY A 70 -7.21 -19.39 -17.63
CA GLY A 70 -7.41 -18.13 -18.32
C GLY A 70 -8.82 -17.56 -18.30
N LYS A 71 -9.70 -18.06 -17.42
CA LYS A 71 -11.11 -17.62 -17.32
C LYS A 71 -11.30 -16.35 -16.53
N ASP A 72 -10.49 -16.14 -15.51
CA ASP A 72 -10.64 -15.04 -14.55
C ASP A 72 -9.75 -13.82 -14.88
N ILE A 73 -8.80 -13.97 -15.82
CA ILE A 73 -7.82 -12.94 -16.20
C ILE A 73 -8.26 -12.23 -17.47
N LEU A 74 -8.40 -10.90 -17.42
CA LEU A 74 -8.67 -10.07 -18.57
C LEU A 74 -7.38 -9.85 -19.39
N PHE A 75 -7.36 -10.27 -20.65
CA PHE A 75 -6.18 -10.23 -21.52
C PHE A 75 -5.51 -8.85 -21.57
N TRP A 76 -6.28 -7.79 -21.75
CA TRP A 76 -5.76 -6.45 -21.94
C TRP A 76 -5.58 -5.63 -20.67
N LYS A 77 -6.39 -5.87 -19.65
CA LYS A 77 -6.51 -4.98 -18.48
C LYS A 77 -5.80 -5.45 -17.25
N ASP A 78 -5.63 -6.75 -17.09
CA ASP A 78 -4.94 -7.32 -15.93
C ASP A 78 -3.42 -7.39 -16.18
N VAL A 79 -2.64 -7.27 -15.10
CA VAL A 79 -1.18 -7.46 -15.14
C VAL A 79 -0.88 -8.94 -14.90
N TRP A 80 -0.74 -9.71 -15.97
CA TRP A 80 -0.46 -11.14 -15.92
C TRP A 80 0.85 -11.54 -16.63
N VAL A 81 1.40 -10.61 -17.42
CA VAL A 81 2.72 -10.71 -18.06
C VAL A 81 3.49 -9.41 -17.85
N GLY A 82 4.77 -9.49 -17.51
CA GLY A 82 5.58 -8.31 -17.27
C GLY A 82 5.19 -7.52 -16.00
N ASN A 83 5.34 -6.20 -16.05
CA ASN A 83 5.11 -5.30 -14.92
C ASN A 83 3.95 -4.31 -15.11
N GLU A 84 3.33 -4.31 -16.30
CA GLU A 84 2.23 -3.43 -16.68
C GLU A 84 1.18 -4.17 -17.52
N ASP A 85 -0.02 -3.61 -17.59
CA ASP A 85 -1.10 -4.15 -18.40
C ASP A 85 -0.82 -4.00 -19.91
N LEU A 86 -1.24 -4.97 -20.70
CA LEU A 86 -1.02 -4.99 -22.16
C LEU A 86 -1.71 -3.81 -22.87
N LYS A 87 -2.82 -3.30 -22.33
CA LYS A 87 -3.51 -2.10 -22.84
C LYS A 87 -2.59 -0.87 -22.77
N SER A 88 -1.87 -0.68 -21.69
CA SER A 88 -0.94 0.45 -21.52
C SER A 88 0.31 0.29 -22.39
N LYS A 89 0.78 -0.94 -22.54
CA LYS A 89 1.98 -1.26 -23.33
C LYS A 89 1.73 -1.20 -24.83
N PHE A 90 0.56 -1.71 -25.29
CA PHE A 90 0.18 -1.76 -26.70
C PHE A 90 -1.14 -1.02 -26.95
N PRO A 91 -1.23 0.31 -26.71
CA PRO A 91 -2.48 1.05 -26.77
C PRO A 91 -3.11 1.05 -28.18
N ARG A 92 -2.28 1.00 -29.22
CA ARG A 92 -2.78 0.94 -30.60
C ARG A 92 -3.46 -0.39 -30.89
N LEU A 93 -2.82 -1.52 -30.55
CA LEU A 93 -3.41 -2.85 -30.74
C LEU A 93 -4.67 -3.01 -29.90
N TYR A 94 -4.69 -2.53 -28.65
CA TYR A 94 -5.90 -2.49 -27.82
C TYR A 94 -7.02 -1.71 -28.50
N SER A 95 -6.73 -0.58 -29.14
CA SER A 95 -7.75 0.21 -29.86
C SER A 95 -8.37 -0.56 -31.04
N LEU A 96 -7.61 -1.40 -31.72
CA LEU A 96 -8.01 -2.19 -32.87
C LEU A 96 -8.62 -3.55 -32.51
N CYS A 97 -8.42 -4.03 -31.29
CA CYS A 97 -8.94 -5.31 -30.83
C CYS A 97 -10.47 -5.34 -30.88
N GLY A 98 -11.03 -6.41 -31.41
CA GLY A 98 -12.46 -6.67 -31.46
C GLY A 98 -13.02 -7.06 -30.09
N ASN A 99 -12.24 -7.80 -29.29
CA ASN A 99 -12.62 -8.28 -27.96
C ASN A 99 -11.76 -7.63 -26.86
N LYS A 100 -12.09 -6.40 -26.50
CA LYS A 100 -11.34 -5.61 -25.50
C LYS A 100 -11.52 -6.08 -24.05
N GLU A 101 -12.63 -6.72 -23.77
CA GLU A 101 -13.03 -7.22 -22.44
C GLU A 101 -12.84 -8.75 -22.35
N GLY A 102 -12.20 -9.35 -23.34
CA GLY A 102 -11.97 -10.78 -23.37
C GLY A 102 -11.02 -11.25 -22.30
N ASN A 103 -11.31 -12.42 -21.75
CA ASN A 103 -10.38 -13.15 -20.88
C ASN A 103 -9.34 -13.90 -21.74
N LEU A 104 -8.31 -14.45 -21.09
CA LEU A 104 -7.23 -15.18 -21.76
C LEU A 104 -7.78 -16.35 -22.59
N GLU A 105 -8.73 -17.13 -22.03
CA GLU A 105 -9.35 -18.28 -22.72
C GLU A 105 -9.99 -17.85 -24.05
N SER A 106 -10.54 -16.65 -24.15
CA SER A 106 -11.19 -16.13 -25.36
C SER A 106 -10.24 -15.55 -26.42
N CYS A 107 -8.95 -15.43 -26.08
CA CYS A 107 -7.92 -14.85 -26.95
C CYS A 107 -7.04 -15.88 -27.66
N GLY A 108 -7.39 -17.17 -27.58
CA GLY A 108 -6.68 -18.25 -28.26
C GLY A 108 -7.49 -19.53 -28.28
N GLU A 109 -6.91 -20.58 -28.81
CA GLU A 109 -7.50 -21.91 -28.90
C GLU A 109 -6.46 -23.01 -28.74
N TRP A 110 -6.91 -24.17 -28.29
CA TRP A 110 -6.08 -25.38 -28.20
C TRP A 110 -6.03 -26.10 -29.53
N VAL A 111 -4.86 -26.22 -30.10
CA VAL A 111 -4.62 -26.96 -31.36
C VAL A 111 -3.56 -28.02 -31.11
N ASN A 112 -3.93 -29.30 -31.27
CA ASN A 112 -3.01 -30.43 -31.09
C ASN A 112 -2.22 -30.38 -29.76
N ASP A 113 -2.91 -30.18 -28.65
CA ASP A 113 -2.34 -30.06 -27.29
C ASP A 113 -1.38 -28.86 -27.09
N SER A 114 -1.34 -27.93 -28.01
CA SER A 114 -0.62 -26.65 -27.89
C SER A 114 -1.59 -25.48 -27.91
N TRP A 115 -1.27 -24.45 -27.14
CA TRP A 115 -2.05 -23.22 -27.12
C TRP A 115 -1.60 -22.28 -28.23
N GLU A 116 -2.54 -21.84 -29.07
CA GLU A 116 -2.31 -20.87 -30.12
C GLU A 116 -3.09 -19.57 -29.81
N TRP A 117 -2.37 -18.45 -29.72
CA TRP A 117 -2.98 -17.14 -29.54
C TRP A 117 -3.68 -16.70 -30.82
N LYS A 118 -4.97 -16.31 -30.71
CA LYS A 118 -5.82 -15.92 -31.84
C LYS A 118 -6.53 -14.61 -31.53
N LEU A 119 -5.84 -13.51 -31.76
CA LEU A 119 -6.38 -12.18 -31.54
C LEU A 119 -7.25 -11.76 -32.74
N VAL A 120 -8.43 -11.21 -32.47
CA VAL A 120 -9.37 -10.76 -33.51
C VAL A 120 -9.27 -9.25 -33.63
N TRP A 121 -8.87 -8.78 -34.81
CA TRP A 121 -8.77 -7.37 -35.14
C TRP A 121 -10.02 -6.89 -35.89
N ARG A 122 -10.50 -5.68 -35.55
CA ARG A 122 -11.70 -5.08 -36.23
C ARG A 122 -11.39 -4.64 -37.65
N ILE A 123 -10.14 -4.36 -37.96
CA ILE A 123 -9.64 -4.00 -39.30
C ILE A 123 -8.28 -4.69 -39.52
N GLY A 124 -7.87 -4.86 -40.76
CA GLY A 124 -6.54 -5.37 -41.10
C GLY A 124 -5.44 -4.48 -40.53
N LEU A 125 -4.38 -5.12 -40.04
CA LEU A 125 -3.23 -4.42 -39.49
C LEU A 125 -2.32 -3.90 -40.60
N PHE A 126 -1.71 -2.73 -40.39
CA PHE A 126 -0.64 -2.22 -41.24
C PHE A 126 0.69 -2.92 -40.92
N ASP A 127 1.68 -2.82 -41.78
CA ASP A 127 2.98 -3.50 -41.63
C ASP A 127 3.66 -3.17 -40.29
N TRP A 128 3.60 -1.92 -39.83
CA TRP A 128 4.16 -1.50 -38.55
C TRP A 128 3.34 -2.01 -37.36
N GLU A 129 2.03 -2.24 -37.50
CA GLU A 129 1.16 -2.84 -36.50
C GLU A 129 1.41 -4.34 -36.38
N ASN A 130 1.70 -5.02 -37.51
CA ASN A 130 2.11 -6.42 -37.51
C ASN A 130 3.41 -6.63 -36.72
N SER A 131 4.33 -5.67 -36.75
CA SER A 131 5.54 -5.71 -35.92
C SER A 131 5.21 -5.62 -34.42
N GLN A 132 4.24 -4.79 -34.03
CA GLN A 132 3.78 -4.71 -32.64
C GLN A 132 3.03 -5.97 -32.21
N GLU A 133 2.20 -6.55 -33.09
CA GLU A 133 1.55 -7.84 -32.85
C GLU A 133 2.57 -8.95 -32.61
N ALA A 134 3.62 -9.03 -33.42
CA ALA A 134 4.71 -10.00 -33.23
C ALA A 134 5.40 -9.84 -31.87
N GLN A 135 5.64 -8.60 -31.43
CA GLN A 135 6.19 -8.32 -30.11
C GLN A 135 5.23 -8.76 -28.98
N LEU A 136 3.94 -8.45 -29.09
CA LEU A 136 2.92 -8.88 -28.16
C LEU A 136 2.88 -10.41 -28.06
N LEU A 137 2.81 -11.12 -29.20
CA LEU A 137 2.76 -12.57 -29.24
C LEU A 137 4.03 -13.21 -28.66
N GLN A 138 5.20 -12.62 -28.89
CA GLN A 138 6.47 -13.07 -28.27
C GLN A 138 6.41 -12.97 -26.74
N GLU A 139 5.84 -11.89 -26.18
CA GLU A 139 5.75 -11.72 -24.73
C GLU A 139 4.78 -12.70 -24.07
N VAL A 140 3.66 -13.00 -24.72
CA VAL A 140 2.65 -13.88 -24.16
C VAL A 140 2.91 -15.36 -24.44
N HIS A 141 3.83 -15.69 -25.32
CA HIS A 141 4.10 -17.06 -25.78
C HIS A 141 4.37 -18.04 -24.64
N GLU A 142 5.16 -17.63 -23.64
CA GLU A 142 5.53 -18.49 -22.51
C GLU A 142 4.45 -18.63 -21.43
N LYS A 143 3.36 -17.86 -21.56
CA LYS A 143 2.28 -17.77 -20.56
C LYS A 143 0.98 -18.40 -21.06
N ALA A 144 1.07 -19.48 -21.81
CA ALA A 144 -0.08 -20.22 -22.29
C ALA A 144 -0.96 -20.71 -21.12
N PRO A 145 -2.30 -20.63 -21.23
CA PRO A 145 -3.21 -21.20 -20.24
C PRO A 145 -3.00 -22.71 -20.03
N VAL A 146 -3.35 -23.22 -18.85
CA VAL A 146 -3.27 -24.64 -18.49
C VAL A 146 -4.64 -25.07 -17.97
N LEU A 147 -5.36 -25.89 -18.76
CA LEU A 147 -6.77 -26.26 -18.49
C LEU A 147 -7.04 -26.86 -17.10
N SER A 148 -6.06 -27.59 -16.54
CA SER A 148 -6.23 -28.30 -15.28
C SER A 148 -6.03 -27.43 -14.03
N ILE A 149 -5.58 -26.19 -14.18
CA ILE A 149 -5.24 -25.29 -13.08
C ILE A 149 -6.14 -24.05 -13.18
N GLU A 150 -6.70 -23.62 -12.06
CA GLU A 150 -7.43 -22.35 -12.01
C GLU A 150 -6.47 -21.17 -11.91
N ASP A 151 -6.92 -20.01 -12.45
CA ASP A 151 -6.21 -18.76 -12.31
C ASP A 151 -6.11 -18.38 -10.83
N SER A 152 -4.98 -17.82 -10.41
CA SER A 152 -4.78 -17.46 -9.01
C SER A 152 -3.96 -16.19 -8.84
N TRP A 153 -4.33 -15.39 -7.85
CA TRP A 153 -3.55 -14.24 -7.42
C TRP A 153 -2.43 -14.67 -6.49
N VAL A 154 -1.23 -14.18 -6.75
CA VAL A 154 -0.04 -14.48 -5.98
C VAL A 154 0.52 -13.20 -5.38
N TRP A 155 0.76 -13.23 -4.07
CA TRP A 155 1.41 -12.16 -3.34
C TRP A 155 2.93 -12.32 -3.38
N LYS A 156 3.64 -11.34 -3.98
CA LYS A 156 5.12 -11.40 -4.16
C LYS A 156 5.94 -11.05 -2.91
N VAL A 157 5.30 -10.53 -1.85
CA VAL A 157 6.01 -10.07 -0.66
C VAL A 157 5.96 -11.14 0.43
N GLY A 158 7.10 -11.73 0.73
CA GLY A 158 7.23 -12.78 1.73
C GLY A 158 7.64 -14.13 1.15
N LYS A 159 7.76 -15.14 2.02
CA LYS A 159 8.14 -16.51 1.62
C LYS A 159 6.93 -17.35 1.17
N ASP A 160 5.74 -16.97 1.64
CA ASP A 160 4.49 -17.64 1.33
C ASP A 160 3.76 -16.86 0.24
N SER A 161 3.17 -17.56 -0.73
CA SER A 161 2.44 -16.96 -1.86
C SER A 161 1.09 -16.33 -1.48
N GLY A 162 0.74 -16.34 -0.18
CA GLY A 162 -0.49 -15.79 0.37
C GLY A 162 -0.33 -14.37 0.91
N PHE A 163 -1.37 -13.56 0.75
CA PHE A 163 -1.43 -12.22 1.34
C PHE A 163 -1.51 -12.29 2.88
N SER A 164 -0.67 -11.52 3.55
CA SER A 164 -0.82 -11.27 4.98
C SER A 164 -0.80 -9.77 5.26
N VAL A 165 -1.63 -9.34 6.21
CA VAL A 165 -1.65 -7.93 6.67
C VAL A 165 -0.28 -7.50 7.17
N LYS A 166 0.45 -8.41 7.81
CA LYS A 166 1.82 -8.19 8.31
C LYS A 166 2.80 -7.89 7.17
N SER A 167 2.81 -8.71 6.11
CA SER A 167 3.70 -8.50 4.96
C SER A 167 3.32 -7.24 4.16
N ALA A 168 2.02 -6.98 4.00
CA ALA A 168 1.54 -5.74 3.37
C ALA A 168 1.94 -4.50 4.16
N TYR A 169 1.79 -4.54 5.49
CA TYR A 169 2.20 -3.44 6.36
C TYR A 169 3.72 -3.22 6.30
N ALA A 170 4.51 -4.29 6.35
CA ALA A 170 5.97 -4.19 6.24
C ALA A 170 6.40 -3.56 4.90
N LYS A 171 5.74 -3.93 3.79
CA LYS A 171 6.00 -3.35 2.47
C LYS A 171 5.63 -1.87 2.39
N LEU A 172 4.48 -1.48 2.94
CA LEU A 172 4.02 -0.08 2.97
C LEU A 172 4.90 0.81 3.83
N ARG A 173 5.41 0.26 4.93
CA ARG A 173 6.27 0.98 5.86
C ARG A 173 7.66 1.24 5.27
N GLY A 174 8.12 0.38 4.36
CA GLY A 174 9.48 0.41 3.83
C GLY A 174 10.54 -0.01 4.88
N PRO A 175 11.81 0.02 4.53
CA PRO A 175 12.89 -0.14 5.51
C PRO A 175 12.83 1.02 6.49
N TYR A 176 12.59 0.71 7.75
CA TYR A 176 12.49 1.69 8.82
C TYR A 176 13.82 1.77 9.56
N GLU A 177 14.51 2.88 9.40
CA GLU A 177 15.79 3.13 10.08
C GLU A 177 15.67 3.16 11.62
N GLY A 178 14.48 3.34 12.14
CA GLY A 178 14.18 3.36 13.57
C GLY A 178 13.91 1.99 14.22
N ASP A 179 14.01 0.87 13.50
CA ASP A 179 13.71 -0.44 14.10
C ASP A 179 14.64 -0.82 15.25
N SER A 180 15.90 -0.35 15.22
CA SER A 180 16.84 -0.56 16.31
C SER A 180 16.44 0.17 17.61
N LEU A 181 15.95 1.41 17.49
CA LEU A 181 15.49 2.22 18.63
C LEU A 181 14.28 1.61 19.32
N PHE A 182 13.27 1.20 18.53
CA PHE A 182 12.07 0.59 19.08
C PHE A 182 12.34 -0.80 19.66
N VAL A 183 13.20 -1.58 19.01
CA VAL A 183 13.63 -2.87 19.57
C VAL A 183 14.32 -2.67 20.91
N SER A 184 15.19 -1.67 21.05
CA SER A 184 15.86 -1.34 22.30
C SER A 184 14.88 -0.89 23.38
N LEU A 185 13.91 -0.03 23.04
CA LEU A 185 12.86 0.41 23.94
C LEU A 185 12.07 -0.76 24.52
N TRP A 186 11.58 -1.68 23.65
CA TRP A 186 10.76 -2.81 24.10
C TRP A 186 11.56 -3.94 24.76
N LYS A 187 12.87 -3.97 24.61
CA LYS A 187 13.75 -4.91 25.30
C LYS A 187 14.26 -4.36 26.64
N SER A 188 14.07 -3.07 26.92
CA SER A 188 14.51 -2.46 28.17
C SER A 188 13.74 -3.03 29.38
N TYR A 189 14.44 -3.22 30.51
CA TYR A 189 13.85 -3.69 31.77
C TYR A 189 13.20 -2.54 32.55
N VAL A 190 12.28 -1.84 31.91
CA VAL A 190 11.56 -0.69 32.47
C VAL A 190 10.07 -1.01 32.56
N LEU A 191 9.37 -0.35 33.45
CA LEU A 191 7.92 -0.52 33.58
C LEU A 191 7.21 -0.33 32.22
N PRO A 192 6.24 -1.20 31.87
CA PRO A 192 5.51 -1.10 30.59
C PRO A 192 4.86 0.26 30.36
N SER A 193 4.39 0.92 31.41
CA SER A 193 3.83 2.28 31.34
C SER A 193 4.86 3.33 30.92
N ALA A 194 6.09 3.20 31.38
CA ALA A 194 7.21 4.08 30.98
C ALA A 194 7.65 3.80 29.54
N GLN A 195 7.75 2.51 29.14
CA GLN A 195 8.03 2.12 27.74
C GLN A 195 6.97 2.68 26.79
N PHE A 196 5.69 2.57 27.16
CA PHE A 196 4.59 3.10 26.35
C PHE A 196 4.61 4.64 26.26
N THR A 197 4.96 5.32 27.35
CA THR A 197 5.11 6.78 27.36
C THR A 197 6.28 7.21 26.47
N ALA A 198 7.45 6.58 26.62
CA ALA A 198 8.61 6.84 25.76
C ALA A 198 8.30 6.59 24.28
N TRP A 199 7.60 5.50 23.95
CA TRP A 199 7.11 5.21 22.60
C TRP A 199 6.21 6.34 22.07
N ARG A 200 5.25 6.83 22.85
CA ARG A 200 4.38 7.95 22.46
C ARG A 200 5.14 9.24 22.23
N VAL A 201 6.16 9.49 23.05
CA VAL A 201 7.05 10.65 22.92
C VAL A 201 7.84 10.55 21.62
N LEU A 202 8.49 9.42 21.36
CA LEU A 202 9.26 9.16 20.14
C LEU A 202 8.42 9.30 18.84
N PHE A 203 7.14 8.87 18.89
CA PHE A 203 6.21 9.02 17.77
C PHE A 203 5.48 10.37 17.72
N ASN A 204 5.87 11.33 18.54
CA ASN A 204 5.18 12.62 18.65
C ASN A 204 3.64 12.46 18.78
N SER A 205 3.21 11.43 19.56
CA SER A 205 1.79 11.07 19.71
C SER A 205 1.21 11.45 21.08
N VAL A 206 1.99 12.13 21.92
CA VAL A 206 1.56 12.69 23.19
C VAL A 206 0.52 13.80 22.94
N ALA A 207 -0.45 13.93 23.84
CA ALA A 207 -1.51 14.95 23.77
C ALA A 207 -0.99 16.34 24.20
N THR A 208 0.04 16.84 23.54
CA THR A 208 0.52 18.23 23.70
C THR A 208 -0.47 19.17 23.00
N LYS A 209 -0.47 20.45 23.36
CA LYS A 209 -1.39 21.43 22.82
C LYS A 209 -1.29 21.52 21.28
N VAL A 210 -0.07 21.48 20.72
CA VAL A 210 0.16 21.39 19.26
C VAL A 210 -0.47 20.14 18.66
N ASN A 211 -0.34 19.00 19.30
CA ASN A 211 -0.90 17.74 18.80
C ASN A 211 -2.42 17.68 18.96
N LEU A 212 -2.99 18.30 19.98
CA LEU A 212 -4.44 18.43 20.16
C LEU A 212 -5.03 19.32 19.06
N GLU A 213 -4.44 20.47 18.81
CA GLU A 213 -4.87 21.39 17.75
C GLU A 213 -4.82 20.71 16.36
N ARG A 214 -3.73 19.98 16.07
CA ARG A 214 -3.62 19.18 14.83
C ARG A 214 -4.72 18.13 14.69
N ARG A 215 -5.25 17.62 15.80
CA ARG A 215 -6.39 16.66 15.85
C ARG A 215 -7.75 17.35 15.82
N GLY A 216 -7.80 18.67 15.71
CA GLY A 216 -9.03 19.44 15.66
C GLY A 216 -9.65 19.74 17.02
N VAL A 217 -8.91 19.52 18.11
CA VAL A 217 -9.33 19.90 19.47
C VAL A 217 -8.90 21.34 19.72
N SER A 218 -9.87 22.22 20.02
CA SER A 218 -9.60 23.62 20.37
C SER A 218 -8.91 23.70 21.72
N VAL A 219 -7.84 24.49 21.79
CA VAL A 219 -7.10 24.80 23.02
C VAL A 219 -7.10 26.31 23.23
N ASP A 220 -7.29 26.76 24.47
CA ASP A 220 -7.37 28.18 24.80
C ASP A 220 -6.02 28.90 24.59
N SER A 221 -4.91 28.19 24.68
CA SER A 221 -3.58 28.72 24.50
C SER A 221 -2.60 27.61 24.12
N ASN A 222 -1.74 27.85 23.12
CA ASN A 222 -0.71 26.92 22.68
C ASN A 222 0.56 26.96 23.54
N LEU A 223 0.65 27.84 24.56
CA LEU A 223 1.83 27.99 25.38
C LEU A 223 2.01 26.81 26.36
N CYS A 224 3.25 26.45 26.58
CA CYS A 224 3.66 25.36 27.47
C CYS A 224 3.06 25.54 28.87
N SER A 225 2.48 24.47 29.40
CA SER A 225 1.83 24.46 30.72
C SER A 225 2.80 24.69 31.88
N PHE A 226 4.10 24.40 31.68
CA PHE A 226 5.15 24.60 32.69
C PHE A 226 5.76 26.01 32.63
N CYS A 227 6.42 26.36 31.53
CA CYS A 227 7.12 27.62 31.43
C CYS A 227 6.28 28.81 30.98
N ARG A 228 5.14 28.57 30.29
CA ARG A 228 4.24 29.59 29.72
C ARG A 228 4.90 30.59 28.77
N MET A 229 6.09 30.27 28.24
CA MET A 229 6.87 31.16 27.38
C MET A 229 6.87 30.70 25.93
N GLU A 230 6.87 29.41 25.68
CA GLU A 230 6.99 28.82 24.34
C GLU A 230 5.84 27.87 24.03
N VAL A 231 5.71 27.50 22.76
CA VAL A 231 4.66 26.61 22.27
C VAL A 231 4.87 25.19 22.81
N GLU A 232 3.80 24.57 23.29
CA GLU A 232 3.81 23.22 23.86
C GLU A 232 3.87 22.15 22.76
N SER A 233 5.05 21.93 22.21
CA SER A 233 5.38 20.76 21.37
C SER A 233 5.88 19.60 22.23
N THR A 234 5.94 18.38 21.65
CA THR A 234 6.52 17.23 22.37
C THR A 234 7.99 17.47 22.71
N ASN A 235 8.75 18.03 21.77
CA ASN A 235 10.17 18.30 21.99
C ASN A 235 10.37 19.34 23.11
N HIS A 236 9.64 20.46 23.04
CA HIS A 236 9.69 21.46 24.08
C HIS A 236 9.28 20.90 25.44
N LEU A 237 8.16 20.18 25.52
CA LEU A 237 7.61 19.70 26.78
C LEU A 237 8.54 18.74 27.54
N PHE A 238 9.32 17.93 26.82
CA PHE A 238 10.16 16.88 27.44
C PHE A 238 11.64 17.24 27.49
N PHE A 239 12.14 18.14 26.63
CA PHE A 239 13.59 18.40 26.50
C PHE A 239 13.98 19.88 26.57
N GLU A 240 13.28 20.75 25.82
CA GLU A 240 13.69 22.14 25.66
C GLU A 240 13.14 23.08 26.75
N CYS A 241 12.09 22.66 27.46
CA CYS A 241 11.49 23.48 28.51
C CYS A 241 12.44 23.68 29.66
N ARG A 242 12.76 24.95 30.02
CA ARG A 242 13.63 25.29 31.10
C ARG A 242 13.28 24.65 32.44
N ILE A 243 11.98 24.55 32.75
CA ILE A 243 11.50 23.93 33.99
C ILE A 243 11.76 22.43 33.98
N VAL A 244 11.50 21.75 32.86
CA VAL A 244 11.74 20.30 32.70
C VAL A 244 13.24 20.01 32.67
N GLY A 245 14.08 20.86 32.08
CA GLY A 245 15.53 20.74 32.11
C GLY A 245 16.09 20.77 33.53
N LEU A 246 15.51 21.57 34.44
CA LEU A 246 15.91 21.55 35.85
C LEU A 246 15.55 20.20 36.49
N VAL A 247 14.41 19.62 36.16
CA VAL A 247 14.02 18.28 36.67
C VAL A 247 15.00 17.22 36.19
N TRP A 248 15.37 17.23 34.89
CA TRP A 248 16.36 16.30 34.34
C TRP A 248 17.69 16.42 35.04
N LYS A 249 18.20 17.64 35.27
CA LYS A 249 19.44 17.85 36.00
C LYS A 249 19.40 17.27 37.40
N GLN A 250 18.31 17.43 38.12
CA GLN A 250 18.14 16.83 39.44
C GLN A 250 18.12 15.29 39.38
N CYS A 251 17.42 14.71 38.41
CA CYS A 251 17.40 13.27 38.20
C CYS A 251 18.77 12.71 37.88
N PHE A 252 19.53 13.34 36.98
CA PHE A 252 20.89 12.91 36.63
C PHE A 252 21.84 13.03 37.80
N THR A 253 21.74 14.11 38.58
CA THR A 253 22.54 14.28 39.80
C THR A 253 22.21 13.19 40.82
N TRP A 254 20.93 12.87 41.02
CA TRP A 254 20.53 11.83 41.96
C TRP A 254 20.94 10.42 41.51
N LEU A 255 20.98 10.15 40.21
CA LEU A 255 21.42 8.88 39.64
C LEU A 255 22.95 8.79 39.46
N GLU A 256 23.70 9.87 39.76
CA GLU A 256 25.17 9.99 39.54
C GLU A 256 25.54 9.74 38.06
N ILE A 257 24.65 10.09 37.11
CA ILE A 257 24.89 9.94 35.68
C ILE A 257 25.43 11.27 35.13
N MET A 258 26.58 11.19 34.46
CA MET A 258 27.07 12.30 33.65
C MET A 258 26.37 12.28 32.30
N SER A 259 25.41 13.18 32.10
CA SER A 259 24.66 13.33 30.86
C SER A 259 24.99 14.63 30.17
N VAL A 260 24.99 14.60 28.83
CA VAL A 260 25.05 15.80 28.01
C VAL A 260 23.62 16.27 27.73
N ASP A 261 23.39 17.58 27.83
CA ASP A 261 22.07 18.15 27.47
C ASP A 261 21.84 17.97 25.97
N HIS A 262 21.01 16.98 25.58
CA HIS A 262 20.60 16.77 24.20
C HIS A 262 19.37 17.62 23.90
N VAL A 263 19.40 18.28 22.75
CA VAL A 263 18.33 19.17 22.28
C VAL A 263 17.22 18.39 21.58
N ASP A 264 17.51 17.18 21.10
CA ASP A 264 16.55 16.36 20.38
C ASP A 264 16.27 15.03 21.06
N LEU A 265 15.06 14.56 20.83
CA LEU A 265 14.45 13.39 21.41
C LEU A 265 15.20 12.09 21.12
N ILE A 266 15.69 11.93 19.90
CA ILE A 266 16.35 10.68 19.46
C ILE A 266 17.74 10.60 20.09
N SER A 267 18.49 11.68 20.07
CA SER A 267 19.84 11.75 20.68
C SER A 267 19.78 11.50 22.17
N HIS A 268 18.75 12.02 22.86
CA HIS A 268 18.55 11.77 24.29
C HIS A 268 18.19 10.31 24.59
N PHE A 269 17.42 9.66 23.73
CA PHE A 269 17.05 8.25 23.92
C PHE A 269 18.21 7.28 23.63
N LEU A 270 19.16 7.66 22.76
CA LEU A 270 20.31 6.83 22.36
C LEU A 270 21.49 6.91 23.32
N GLN A 271 21.48 7.81 24.28
CA GLN A 271 22.49 7.97 25.31
C GLN A 271 22.37 6.87 26.37
#